data_a9dc32720752828d0b1e5bb1f9b598b5
#
_entry.id   a9dc32720752828d0b1e5bb1f9b598b5
#
_cell.length_a   1.000
_cell.length_b   1.000
_cell.length_c   1.000
_cell.angle_alpha   90.00
_cell.angle_beta   90.00
_cell.angle_gamma   90.00
#
_symmetry.space_group_name_H-M   'P 1'
#
loop_
_entity.id
_entity.type
_entity.pdbx_description
1 polymer ?
#
loop_
_entity_poly.entity_id
_entity_poly.type
_entity_poly.pdbx_seq_one_letter_code
_entity_poly.pdbx_strand_id
1 'polypeptide(L)'
;MKLKLLAGLAFVCSLSISLNPAAAADLTAGMKTARLELKSAGPVAFGPQGILFVADPLGAAVHAIAIGDTGKAAKRKPVALEAVDRKIAAALGTAPDKIRISDLAVNPLSGVAYLSVARGSGVAAPAVIVSVRGDKLETLDLSGLKSSSFTLTSVPDAKAATGRGRRRQSARSQAVTDLGYVNGRVLVAGMSNEEFSSSLRSVAFPFDGSGKPASVEIYHGAHGRFETRSPVRTFVSLNVAGQPYLVAAYQCTPLVTIPLADIKPGAKLKGKTVAELGNRNRPLDMIVYTKAGKEYMLIANSSRGIMKVSTVELGKHPGITERVAGGGKKGVPYETIDGWKGIIQLDRADDANALVMRETDAGSFNLETLPLP
;
A
#
# COMPACT_ATOMS: atom_id res chain seq x y z
N MET A 1 -41.59 -32.65 68.62
CA MET A 1 -40.72 -33.11 67.51
C MET A 1 -40.04 -31.88 66.92
N LYS A 2 -38.76 -31.63 67.20
CA LYS A 2 -38.02 -30.47 66.81
C LYS A 2 -37.17 -30.81 65.55
N LEU A 3 -37.45 -30.18 64.44
CA LEU A 3 -36.72 -30.34 63.19
C LEU A 3 -35.52 -29.40 63.22
N LYS A 4 -34.29 -29.93 63.12
CA LYS A 4 -33.06 -29.16 63.03
C LYS A 4 -32.75 -28.92 61.52
N LEU A 5 -32.69 -27.65 61.12
CA LEU A 5 -32.24 -27.23 59.80
C LEU A 5 -30.70 -27.14 59.80
N LEU A 6 -29.99 -27.93 58.97
CA LEU A 6 -28.58 -27.80 58.71
C LEU A 6 -28.40 -26.82 57.55
N ALA A 7 -27.74 -25.69 57.77
CA ALA A 7 -27.30 -24.79 56.73
C ALA A 7 -25.91 -25.24 56.26
N GLY A 8 -25.81 -25.70 55.00
CA GLY A 8 -24.55 -26.00 54.33
C GLY A 8 -23.96 -24.72 53.69
N LEU A 9 -22.77 -24.32 54.13
CA LEU A 9 -22.00 -23.21 53.60
C LEU A 9 -21.21 -23.73 52.38
N ALA A 10 -21.62 -23.33 51.17
CA ALA A 10 -20.85 -23.59 49.94
C ALA A 10 -19.76 -22.53 49.77
N PHE A 11 -18.51 -22.96 49.87
CA PHE A 11 -17.32 -22.12 49.63
C PHE A 11 -17.05 -22.07 48.11
N VAL A 12 -17.41 -20.98 47.46
CA VAL A 12 -17.08 -20.75 46.07
C VAL A 12 -15.65 -20.19 45.98
N CYS A 13 -14.71 -21.05 45.58
CA CYS A 13 -13.34 -20.67 45.34
C CYS A 13 -13.26 -20.00 43.94
N SER A 14 -13.22 -18.66 43.89
CA SER A 14 -13.05 -17.89 42.65
C SER A 14 -11.58 -17.99 42.22
N LEU A 15 -11.31 -18.80 41.20
CA LEU A 15 -10.01 -18.89 40.56
C LEU A 15 -9.85 -17.64 39.65
N SER A 16 -9.16 -16.62 40.13
CA SER A 16 -8.78 -15.44 39.33
C SER A 16 -7.66 -15.84 38.37
N ILE A 17 -7.99 -16.16 37.12
CA ILE A 17 -6.99 -16.33 36.05
C ILE A 17 -6.51 -14.95 35.71
N SER A 18 -5.33 -14.56 36.17
CA SER A 18 -4.60 -13.38 35.72
C SER A 18 -4.10 -13.65 34.30
N LEU A 19 -4.82 -13.16 33.31
CA LEU A 19 -4.32 -13.08 31.95
C LEU A 19 -3.20 -12.03 31.95
N ASN A 20 -1.96 -12.49 32.07
CA ASN A 20 -0.80 -11.65 31.74
C ASN A 20 -0.92 -11.27 30.26
N PRO A 21 -0.96 -9.96 29.90
CA PRO A 21 -0.86 -9.58 28.50
C PRO A 21 0.50 -10.09 28.01
N ALA A 22 0.48 -10.99 27.04
CA ALA A 22 1.69 -11.43 26.38
C ALA A 22 2.44 -10.17 25.90
N ALA A 23 3.69 -9.99 26.34
CA ALA A 23 4.51 -8.89 25.89
C ALA A 23 4.55 -8.92 24.36
N ALA A 24 4.22 -7.80 23.72
CA ALA A 24 4.27 -7.69 22.27
C ALA A 24 5.67 -8.09 21.80
N ALA A 25 5.75 -9.03 20.86
CA ALA A 25 7.03 -9.51 20.34
C ALA A 25 7.86 -8.33 19.81
N ASP A 26 9.16 -8.30 20.14
CA ASP A 26 10.08 -7.32 19.58
C ASP A 26 10.34 -7.65 18.11
N LEU A 27 9.68 -6.92 17.23
CA LEU A 27 9.81 -7.11 15.78
C LEU A 27 11.17 -6.65 15.23
N THR A 28 12.01 -6.01 16.07
CA THR A 28 13.35 -5.56 15.69
C THR A 28 14.44 -6.54 16.10
N ALA A 29 14.14 -7.63 16.82
CA ALA A 29 15.13 -8.57 17.38
C ALA A 29 16.06 -9.18 16.32
N GLY A 30 15.57 -9.41 15.09
CA GLY A 30 16.36 -9.92 13.96
C GLY A 30 16.99 -8.86 13.06
N MET A 31 16.77 -7.57 13.34
CA MET A 31 17.31 -6.48 12.53
C MET A 31 18.77 -6.19 12.87
N LYS A 32 19.52 -5.72 11.87
CA LYS A 32 20.93 -5.32 12.01
C LYS A 32 21.05 -3.80 11.86
N THR A 33 21.90 -3.22 12.69
CA THR A 33 22.33 -1.82 12.51
C THR A 33 23.42 -1.79 11.46
N ALA A 34 23.10 -1.29 10.28
CA ALA A 34 24.05 -1.17 9.17
C ALA A 34 23.61 -0.01 8.27
N ARG A 35 24.53 0.48 7.46
CA ARG A 35 24.19 1.44 6.41
C ARG A 35 23.30 0.75 5.38
N LEU A 36 22.09 1.27 5.20
CA LEU A 36 21.17 0.82 4.17
C LEU A 36 21.28 1.74 2.94
N GLU A 37 21.57 1.15 1.78
CA GLU A 37 21.60 1.85 0.50
C GLU A 37 20.48 1.36 -0.40
N LEU A 38 19.61 2.26 -0.83
CA LEU A 38 18.52 1.99 -1.75
C LEU A 38 18.97 2.28 -3.18
N LYS A 39 18.83 1.35 -4.10
CA LYS A 39 19.14 1.52 -5.53
C LYS A 39 18.06 2.28 -6.27
N SER A 40 16.84 2.33 -5.75
CA SER A 40 15.73 3.06 -6.33
C SER A 40 14.67 3.39 -5.29
N ALA A 41 13.98 4.51 -5.48
CA ALA A 41 12.80 4.87 -4.71
C ALA A 41 11.57 4.13 -5.24
N GLY A 42 11.02 3.24 -4.44
CA GLY A 42 9.81 2.47 -4.70
C GLY A 42 8.69 2.78 -3.71
N PRO A 43 7.61 1.99 -3.69
CA PRO A 43 6.52 2.09 -2.74
C PRO A 43 6.99 1.97 -1.28
N VAL A 44 6.22 2.61 -0.39
CA VAL A 44 6.43 2.59 1.06
C VAL A 44 5.13 2.23 1.79
N ALA A 45 5.26 1.55 2.92
CA ALA A 45 4.12 1.22 3.77
C ALA A 45 4.54 1.14 5.24
N PHE A 46 3.63 1.38 6.15
CA PHE A 46 3.87 1.17 7.57
C PHE A 46 3.37 -0.19 8.04
N GLY A 47 4.16 -0.81 8.91
CA GLY A 47 3.79 -1.97 9.71
C GLY A 47 3.60 -1.60 11.18
N PRO A 48 3.49 -2.60 12.04
CA PRO A 48 3.35 -2.39 13.48
C PRO A 48 4.62 -1.77 14.07
N GLN A 49 4.49 -1.18 15.25
CA GLN A 49 5.58 -0.55 16.01
C GLN A 49 6.35 0.53 15.24
N GLY A 50 5.72 1.18 14.23
CA GLY A 50 6.36 2.22 13.42
C GLY A 50 7.44 1.70 12.47
N ILE A 51 7.46 0.41 12.15
CA ILE A 51 8.35 -0.15 11.13
C ILE A 51 7.94 0.39 9.75
N LEU A 52 8.87 1.04 9.07
CA LEU A 52 8.68 1.50 7.69
C LEU A 52 9.18 0.42 6.73
N PHE A 53 8.30 -0.07 5.87
CA PHE A 53 8.68 -0.90 4.73
C PHE A 53 8.96 -0.02 3.53
N VAL A 54 10.09 -0.26 2.87
CA VAL A 54 10.53 0.47 1.68
C VAL A 54 10.86 -0.52 0.58
N ALA A 55 10.21 -0.40 -0.57
CA ALA A 55 10.58 -1.16 -1.74
C ALA A 55 11.77 -0.53 -2.47
N ASP A 56 12.67 -1.38 -2.91
CA ASP A 56 13.75 -1.06 -3.84
C ASP A 56 13.60 -1.93 -5.11
N PRO A 57 12.78 -1.50 -6.08
CA PRO A 57 12.54 -2.29 -7.28
C PRO A 57 13.80 -2.66 -8.06
N LEU A 58 14.77 -1.75 -8.22
CA LEU A 58 16.04 -2.04 -8.91
C LEU A 58 16.95 -2.93 -8.11
N GLY A 59 16.93 -2.82 -6.78
CA GLY A 59 17.61 -3.72 -5.87
C GLY A 59 16.95 -5.10 -5.75
N ALA A 60 15.72 -5.24 -6.29
CA ALA A 60 14.87 -6.42 -6.11
C ALA A 60 14.71 -6.79 -4.63
N ALA A 61 14.38 -5.82 -3.80
CA ALA A 61 14.28 -5.99 -2.36
C ALA A 61 13.14 -5.20 -1.75
N VAL A 62 12.72 -5.66 -0.56
CA VAL A 62 11.92 -4.88 0.38
C VAL A 62 12.69 -4.80 1.69
N HIS A 63 12.81 -3.60 2.22
CA HIS A 63 13.51 -3.31 3.46
C HIS A 63 12.50 -2.96 4.55
N ALA A 64 12.66 -3.54 5.73
CA ALA A 64 11.97 -3.15 6.94
C ALA A 64 12.94 -2.32 7.80
N ILE A 65 12.55 -1.10 8.16
CA ILE A 65 13.40 -0.13 8.83
C ILE A 65 12.73 0.32 10.14
N ALA A 66 13.43 0.12 11.26
CA ALA A 66 13.00 0.64 12.55
C ALA A 66 13.41 2.12 12.64
N ILE A 67 12.53 3.01 12.21
CA ILE A 67 12.83 4.45 12.12
C ILE A 67 12.77 5.18 13.45
N GLY A 68 12.36 4.51 14.55
CA GLY A 68 12.30 5.09 15.89
C GLY A 68 11.13 6.08 16.12
N ASP A 69 10.30 6.31 15.12
CA ASP A 69 9.13 7.20 15.23
C ASP A 69 7.91 6.45 15.80
N THR A 70 7.95 6.18 17.10
CA THR A 70 6.92 5.43 17.85
C THR A 70 6.06 6.31 18.74
N GLY A 71 6.29 7.62 18.75
CA GLY A 71 5.59 8.59 19.59
C GLY A 71 4.13 8.74 19.15
N LYS A 72 3.19 8.64 20.11
CA LYS A 72 1.79 8.99 19.86
C LYS A 72 1.65 10.52 19.84
N ALA A 73 1.22 11.08 18.72
CA ALA A 73 0.85 12.49 18.67
C ALA A 73 -0.43 12.71 19.49
N ALA A 74 -0.37 13.57 20.51
CA ALA A 74 -1.54 13.92 21.33
C ALA A 74 -2.64 14.60 20.50
N LYS A 75 -2.27 15.41 19.51
CA LYS A 75 -3.14 15.96 18.43
C LYS A 75 -2.35 16.02 17.15
N ARG A 76 -2.87 15.41 16.10
CA ARG A 76 -2.30 15.55 14.76
C ARG A 76 -2.65 16.92 14.20
N LYS A 77 -1.64 17.69 13.82
CA LYS A 77 -1.87 18.96 13.12
C LYS A 77 -2.15 18.68 11.65
N PRO A 78 -3.19 19.29 11.05
CA PRO A 78 -3.38 19.21 9.62
C PRO A 78 -2.12 19.69 8.88
N VAL A 79 -1.77 19.00 7.82
CA VAL A 79 -0.70 19.41 6.89
C VAL A 79 -1.32 20.29 5.81
N ALA A 80 -0.68 21.42 5.52
CA ALA A 80 -1.02 22.32 4.41
C ALA A 80 0.29 22.85 3.83
N LEU A 81 0.95 22.06 3.01
CA LEU A 81 2.28 22.33 2.47
C LEU A 81 2.22 22.52 0.96
N GLU A 82 2.29 23.76 0.55
CA GLU A 82 2.33 24.12 -0.88
C GLU A 82 3.70 23.84 -1.49
N ALA A 83 3.72 23.48 -2.77
CA ALA A 83 4.91 23.24 -3.56
C ALA A 83 5.91 22.30 -2.86
N VAL A 84 5.40 21.17 -2.33
CA VAL A 84 6.21 20.20 -1.59
C VAL A 84 7.37 19.66 -2.42
N ASP A 85 7.18 19.47 -3.71
CA ASP A 85 8.22 19.07 -4.67
C ASP A 85 9.37 20.09 -4.70
N ARG A 86 9.08 21.38 -4.76
CA ARG A 86 10.10 22.44 -4.74
C ARG A 86 10.83 22.51 -3.42
N LYS A 87 10.11 22.36 -2.31
CA LYS A 87 10.71 22.36 -0.97
C LYS A 87 11.62 21.14 -0.76
N ILE A 88 11.20 19.94 -1.21
CA ILE A 88 12.03 18.74 -1.18
C ILE A 88 13.25 18.93 -2.08
N ALA A 89 13.09 19.43 -3.29
CA ALA A 89 14.22 19.66 -4.20
C ALA A 89 15.24 20.62 -3.59
N ALA A 90 14.78 21.72 -3.00
CA ALA A 90 15.66 22.67 -2.28
C ALA A 90 16.41 22.03 -1.12
N ALA A 91 15.70 21.23 -0.29
CA ALA A 91 16.31 20.52 0.84
C ALA A 91 17.35 19.46 0.38
N LEU A 92 17.16 18.90 -0.82
CA LEU A 92 18.10 17.94 -1.42
C LEU A 92 19.18 18.62 -2.28
N GLY A 93 19.21 19.94 -2.38
CA GLY A 93 20.18 20.69 -3.18
C GLY A 93 20.07 20.40 -4.69
N THR A 94 18.84 20.33 -5.22
CA THR A 94 18.58 20.04 -6.63
C THR A 94 17.38 20.84 -7.16
N ALA A 95 17.09 20.72 -8.46
CA ALA A 95 15.93 21.36 -9.08
C ALA A 95 14.65 20.46 -9.00
N PRO A 96 13.44 21.04 -9.00
CA PRO A 96 12.19 20.28 -8.91
C PRO A 96 11.99 19.26 -10.03
N ASP A 97 12.45 19.55 -11.25
CA ASP A 97 12.42 18.62 -12.37
C ASP A 97 13.43 17.44 -12.26
N LYS A 98 14.28 17.48 -11.24
CA LYS A 98 15.28 16.45 -10.93
C LYS A 98 14.90 15.59 -9.72
N ILE A 99 13.69 15.70 -9.24
CA ILE A 99 13.15 14.76 -8.24
C ILE A 99 11.92 14.05 -8.78
N ARG A 100 11.63 12.90 -8.21
CA ARG A 100 10.36 12.20 -8.40
C ARG A 100 9.92 11.65 -7.06
N ILE A 101 8.78 12.10 -6.58
CA ILE A 101 8.10 11.50 -5.44
C ILE A 101 7.43 10.23 -5.97
N SER A 102 7.85 9.09 -5.46
CA SER A 102 7.39 7.77 -5.92
C SER A 102 6.18 7.30 -5.15
N ASP A 103 6.15 7.60 -3.84
CA ASP A 103 5.08 7.18 -2.96
C ASP A 103 5.08 7.96 -1.64
N LEU A 104 3.97 7.88 -0.90
CA LEU A 104 3.79 8.46 0.42
C LEU A 104 3.11 7.45 1.36
N ALA A 105 3.55 7.42 2.64
CA ALA A 105 2.87 6.70 3.70
C ALA A 105 2.86 7.53 4.99
N VAL A 106 1.77 7.43 5.75
CA VAL A 106 1.63 8.09 7.05
C VAL A 106 1.88 7.07 8.16
N ASN A 107 2.80 7.38 9.08
CA ASN A 107 3.00 6.55 10.25
C ASN A 107 1.73 6.55 11.13
N PRO A 108 1.05 5.41 11.31
CA PRO A 108 -0.21 5.35 12.05
C PRO A 108 -0.04 5.70 13.54
N LEU A 109 1.19 5.64 14.09
CA LEU A 109 1.47 5.99 15.48
C LEU A 109 1.64 7.49 15.66
N SER A 110 2.55 8.11 14.91
CA SER A 110 2.93 9.50 15.06
C SER A 110 2.14 10.48 14.19
N GLY A 111 1.55 10.01 13.09
CA GLY A 111 0.91 10.85 12.08
C GLY A 111 1.89 11.60 11.18
N VAL A 112 3.18 11.27 11.25
CA VAL A 112 4.21 11.83 10.36
C VAL A 112 4.13 11.15 9.01
N ALA A 113 4.18 11.94 7.94
CA ALA A 113 4.24 11.39 6.59
C ALA A 113 5.69 11.10 6.17
N TYR A 114 5.89 10.04 5.42
CA TYR A 114 7.15 9.64 4.84
C TYR A 114 7.01 9.49 3.34
N LEU A 115 7.85 10.19 2.61
CA LEU A 115 7.85 10.24 1.15
C LEU A 115 9.06 9.49 0.61
N SER A 116 8.83 8.58 -0.33
CA SER A 116 9.90 7.93 -1.09
C SER A 116 10.24 8.79 -2.32
N VAL A 117 11.46 9.32 -2.36
CA VAL A 117 11.87 10.31 -3.35
C VAL A 117 13.11 9.83 -4.11
N ALA A 118 13.06 9.85 -5.44
CA ALA A 118 14.24 9.71 -6.29
C ALA A 118 14.88 11.09 -6.50
N ARG A 119 16.19 11.23 -6.16
CA ARG A 119 16.99 12.45 -6.37
C ARG A 119 17.80 12.30 -7.65
N GLY A 120 17.36 12.87 -8.74
CA GLY A 120 18.00 12.81 -10.05
C GLY A 120 17.07 12.33 -11.15
N SER A 121 17.59 12.31 -12.36
CA SER A 121 16.88 11.85 -13.55
C SER A 121 17.10 10.34 -13.77
N GLY A 122 16.07 9.65 -14.22
CA GLY A 122 16.14 8.24 -14.58
C GLY A 122 15.75 7.27 -13.45
N VAL A 123 15.72 5.98 -13.80
CA VAL A 123 15.24 4.93 -12.91
C VAL A 123 16.22 4.56 -11.80
N ALA A 124 17.52 4.79 -12.03
CA ALA A 124 18.61 4.52 -11.08
C ALA A 124 18.99 5.75 -10.24
N ALA A 125 18.13 6.76 -10.18
CA ALA A 125 18.38 7.92 -9.34
C ALA A 125 18.42 7.49 -7.85
N PRO A 126 19.37 8.00 -7.05
CA PRO A 126 19.46 7.69 -5.63
C PRO A 126 18.15 7.91 -4.90
N ALA A 127 17.78 6.96 -4.06
CA ALA A 127 16.56 7.02 -3.27
C ALA A 127 16.82 7.72 -1.93
N VAL A 128 15.87 8.56 -1.54
CA VAL A 128 15.86 9.29 -0.28
C VAL A 128 14.48 9.15 0.36
N ILE A 129 14.44 8.95 1.66
CA ILE A 129 13.19 9.01 2.42
C ILE A 129 13.12 10.37 3.10
N VAL A 130 12.04 11.10 2.87
CA VAL A 130 11.79 12.41 3.45
C VAL A 130 10.62 12.34 4.40
N SER A 131 10.79 12.71 5.66
CA SER A 131 9.70 12.85 6.62
C SER A 131 9.10 14.26 6.55
N VAL A 132 7.78 14.35 6.74
CA VAL A 132 7.03 15.60 6.79
C VAL A 132 6.25 15.66 8.09
N ARG A 133 6.61 16.63 8.94
CA ARG A 133 5.95 16.88 10.21
C ARG A 133 5.43 18.32 10.24
N GLY A 134 4.14 18.49 9.93
CA GLY A 134 3.58 19.84 9.71
C GLY A 134 4.20 20.48 8.47
N ASP A 135 4.92 21.58 8.65
CA ASP A 135 5.66 22.30 7.59
C ASP A 135 7.14 21.91 7.48
N LYS A 136 7.63 21.08 8.42
CA LYS A 136 9.04 20.68 8.51
C LYS A 136 9.31 19.44 7.67
N LEU A 137 10.33 19.53 6.81
CA LEU A 137 10.83 18.47 5.95
C LEU A 137 12.21 18.05 6.45
N GLU A 138 12.42 16.75 6.66
CA GLU A 138 13.71 16.19 7.07
C GLU A 138 14.05 14.93 6.28
N THR A 139 15.27 14.83 5.82
CA THR A 139 15.78 13.59 5.20
C THR A 139 16.09 12.56 6.29
N LEU A 140 15.57 11.36 6.12
CA LEU A 140 15.85 10.25 7.03
C LEU A 140 17.26 9.70 6.76
N ASP A 141 18.11 9.74 7.78
CA ASP A 141 19.44 9.08 7.71
C ASP A 141 19.28 7.57 7.90
N LEU A 142 19.59 6.81 6.85
CA LEU A 142 19.53 5.35 6.86
C LEU A 142 20.82 4.68 7.34
N SER A 143 21.86 5.44 7.71
CA SER A 143 23.19 4.89 8.03
C SER A 143 23.30 4.18 9.37
N GLY A 144 22.43 4.53 10.33
CA GLY A 144 22.49 4.02 11.70
C GLY A 144 21.21 3.32 12.17
N LEU A 145 20.25 3.09 11.29
CA LEU A 145 18.97 2.48 11.67
C LEU A 145 19.07 0.95 11.65
N LYS A 146 18.33 0.32 12.58
CA LYS A 146 18.10 -1.12 12.53
C LYS A 146 17.24 -1.45 11.32
N SER A 147 17.67 -2.41 10.50
CA SER A 147 16.92 -2.85 9.33
C SER A 147 17.06 -4.35 9.08
N SER A 148 16.09 -4.90 8.37
CA SER A 148 16.18 -6.22 7.75
C SER A 148 15.67 -6.12 6.32
N SER A 149 16.10 -7.06 5.47
CA SER A 149 15.80 -7.01 4.04
C SER A 149 15.34 -8.36 3.55
N PHE A 150 14.37 -8.31 2.64
CA PHE A 150 13.88 -9.46 1.91
C PHE A 150 14.22 -9.31 0.44
N THR A 151 14.95 -10.27 -0.13
CA THR A 151 15.30 -10.27 -1.57
C THR A 151 14.23 -10.98 -2.37
N LEU A 152 13.73 -10.29 -3.41
CA LEU A 152 12.72 -10.81 -4.31
C LEU A 152 13.36 -11.76 -5.32
N THR A 153 12.81 -12.97 -5.45
CA THR A 153 13.18 -13.94 -6.50
C THR A 153 12.30 -13.79 -7.74
N SER A 154 12.68 -14.41 -8.85
CA SER A 154 11.89 -14.41 -10.10
C SER A 154 11.48 -12.99 -10.53
N VAL A 155 12.40 -12.03 -10.47
CA VAL A 155 12.13 -10.65 -10.87
C VAL A 155 12.54 -10.41 -12.33
N PRO A 156 11.96 -9.41 -13.02
CA PRO A 156 12.33 -9.09 -14.40
C PRO A 156 13.83 -8.79 -14.51
N ASP A 157 14.44 -9.11 -15.65
CA ASP A 157 15.83 -8.80 -15.91
C ASP A 157 16.09 -7.28 -15.85
N ALA A 158 17.18 -6.87 -15.20
CA ALA A 158 17.55 -5.47 -15.07
C ALA A 158 17.85 -4.81 -16.43
N LYS A 159 18.35 -5.57 -17.40
CA LYS A 159 18.65 -5.12 -18.78
C LYS A 159 17.41 -5.14 -19.68
N ALA A 160 16.37 -5.90 -19.34
CA ALA A 160 15.13 -5.92 -20.09
C ALA A 160 14.42 -4.59 -19.98
N ALA A 161 13.79 -4.16 -21.08
CA ALA A 161 13.01 -2.94 -21.13
C ALA A 161 11.54 -3.24 -21.39
N THR A 162 10.67 -2.44 -20.80
CA THR A 162 9.22 -2.44 -21.04
C THR A 162 8.78 -1.07 -21.57
N GLY A 163 7.63 -1.03 -22.25
CA GLY A 163 7.13 0.18 -22.89
C GLY A 163 7.73 0.40 -24.29
N ARG A 164 7.26 1.46 -24.97
CA ARG A 164 7.69 1.84 -26.34
C ARG A 164 8.04 3.31 -26.39
N GLY A 165 9.03 3.66 -27.21
CA GLY A 165 9.46 5.03 -27.47
C GLY A 165 9.90 5.74 -26.17
N ARG A 166 9.42 6.95 -25.93
CA ARG A 166 9.74 7.75 -24.73
C ARG A 166 9.24 7.13 -23.41
N ARG A 167 8.36 6.12 -23.45
CA ARG A 167 7.87 5.37 -22.27
C ARG A 167 8.68 4.10 -21.99
N ARG A 168 9.80 3.91 -22.70
CA ARG A 168 10.70 2.78 -22.45
C ARG A 168 11.38 2.93 -21.09
N GLN A 169 11.26 1.95 -20.23
CA GLN A 169 11.88 1.90 -18.91
C GLN A 169 12.40 0.50 -18.61
N SER A 170 13.25 0.35 -17.60
CA SER A 170 13.70 -0.97 -17.17
C SER A 170 12.50 -1.80 -16.69
N ALA A 171 12.40 -3.05 -17.15
CA ALA A 171 11.39 -3.98 -16.66
C ALA A 171 11.53 -4.23 -15.17
N ARG A 172 12.76 -4.19 -14.63
CA ARG A 172 13.07 -4.33 -13.20
C ARG A 172 12.40 -3.25 -12.36
N SER A 173 12.18 -2.05 -12.88
CA SER A 173 11.47 -0.98 -12.16
C SER A 173 10.02 -1.34 -11.81
N GLN A 174 9.47 -2.40 -12.41
CA GLN A 174 8.15 -2.94 -12.11
C GLN A 174 8.19 -4.20 -11.22
N ALA A 175 9.37 -4.58 -10.71
CA ALA A 175 9.47 -5.72 -9.78
C ALA A 175 8.64 -5.53 -8.50
N VAL A 176 8.48 -4.27 -8.08
CA VAL A 176 7.54 -3.86 -7.03
C VAL A 176 6.78 -2.64 -7.55
N THR A 177 5.47 -2.73 -7.57
CA THR A 177 4.56 -1.65 -7.99
C THR A 177 3.75 -1.10 -6.83
N ASP A 178 3.57 -1.88 -5.77
CA ASP A 178 2.91 -1.47 -4.55
C ASP A 178 3.26 -2.37 -3.36
N LEU A 179 3.13 -1.86 -2.14
CA LEU A 179 3.38 -2.52 -0.86
C LEU A 179 2.24 -2.34 0.11
N GLY A 180 2.03 -3.34 0.98
CA GLY A 180 1.12 -3.21 2.13
C GLY A 180 1.50 -4.19 3.23
N TYR A 181 1.02 -3.92 4.45
CA TYR A 181 1.17 -4.82 5.58
C TYR A 181 -0.19 -5.24 6.13
N VAL A 182 -0.40 -6.53 6.29
CA VAL A 182 -1.63 -7.09 6.86
C VAL A 182 -1.35 -8.41 7.58
N ASN A 183 -1.92 -8.56 8.77
CA ASN A 183 -1.92 -9.82 9.52
C ASN A 183 -0.53 -10.49 9.63
N GLY A 184 0.51 -9.74 10.01
CA GLY A 184 1.87 -10.24 10.17
C GLY A 184 2.62 -10.50 8.85
N ARG A 185 2.12 -10.02 7.72
CA ARG A 185 2.71 -10.26 6.40
C ARG A 185 2.86 -8.97 5.60
N VAL A 186 3.97 -8.87 4.89
CA VAL A 186 4.19 -7.83 3.87
C VAL A 186 3.67 -8.37 2.55
N LEU A 187 2.71 -7.68 1.98
CA LEU A 187 2.19 -7.95 0.64
C LEU A 187 2.96 -7.10 -0.38
N VAL A 188 3.39 -7.73 -1.46
CA VAL A 188 4.17 -7.08 -2.52
C VAL A 188 3.50 -7.37 -3.85
N ALA A 189 3.01 -6.33 -4.52
CA ALA A 189 2.55 -6.41 -5.88
C ALA A 189 3.67 -6.04 -6.85
N GLY A 190 3.70 -6.67 -8.03
CA GLY A 190 4.69 -6.34 -9.05
C GLY A 190 4.70 -7.31 -10.21
N MET A 191 5.81 -7.29 -10.94
CA MET A 191 6.05 -8.18 -12.07
C MET A 191 7.12 -9.21 -11.74
N SER A 192 6.97 -10.39 -12.29
CA SER A 192 7.97 -11.46 -12.29
C SER A 192 8.51 -11.71 -13.70
N ASN A 193 9.54 -12.56 -13.82
CA ASN A 193 10.04 -13.08 -15.09
C ASN A 193 9.42 -14.42 -15.49
N GLU A 194 8.39 -14.85 -14.78
CA GLU A 194 7.68 -16.09 -15.09
C GLU A 194 6.70 -15.89 -16.26
N GLU A 195 6.18 -16.98 -16.79
CA GLU A 195 5.20 -16.99 -17.90
C GLU A 195 4.01 -16.07 -17.60
N PHE A 196 3.45 -16.19 -16.38
CA PHE A 196 2.44 -15.28 -15.84
C PHE A 196 3.16 -14.24 -15.01
N SER A 197 3.51 -13.14 -15.67
CA SER A 197 4.39 -12.15 -15.04
C SER A 197 3.70 -11.19 -14.07
N SER A 198 2.36 -11.06 -14.09
CA SER A 198 1.63 -10.38 -13.01
C SER A 198 1.77 -11.20 -11.72
N SER A 199 2.26 -10.59 -10.66
CA SER A 199 2.64 -11.32 -9.45
C SER A 199 2.29 -10.61 -8.16
N LEU A 200 1.97 -11.45 -7.16
CA LEU A 200 1.80 -11.05 -5.76
C LEU A 200 2.73 -11.89 -4.89
N ARG A 201 3.24 -11.30 -3.82
CA ARG A 201 3.99 -12.02 -2.78
C ARG A 201 3.40 -11.70 -1.43
N SER A 202 3.35 -12.70 -0.58
CA SER A 202 2.95 -12.57 0.81
C SER A 202 4.09 -13.13 1.67
N VAL A 203 4.83 -12.23 2.33
CA VAL A 203 6.05 -12.53 3.06
C VAL A 203 5.81 -12.30 4.54
N ALA A 204 6.13 -13.29 5.39
CA ALA A 204 6.02 -13.13 6.84
C ALA A 204 6.95 -12.00 7.33
N PHE A 205 6.51 -11.28 8.34
CA PHE A 205 7.36 -10.32 9.02
C PHE A 205 7.33 -10.56 10.54
N PRO A 206 8.48 -10.70 11.19
CA PRO A 206 9.86 -10.57 10.69
C PRO A 206 10.18 -11.49 9.50
N PHE A 207 11.06 -11.06 8.60
CA PHE A 207 11.37 -11.79 7.37
C PHE A 207 11.99 -13.15 7.64
N ASP A 208 11.40 -14.21 7.08
CA ASP A 208 11.83 -15.61 7.21
C ASP A 208 12.58 -16.16 5.97
N GLY A 209 12.79 -15.33 4.96
CA GLY A 209 13.64 -15.64 3.82
C GLY A 209 13.00 -16.35 2.63
N SER A 210 11.70 -16.64 2.63
CA SER A 210 11.03 -17.28 1.50
C SER A 210 10.02 -16.39 0.78
N GLY A 211 10.07 -16.28 -0.55
CA GLY A 211 9.15 -15.41 -1.28
C GLY A 211 9.07 -15.66 -2.75
N LYS A 212 8.81 -16.90 -3.15
CA LYS A 212 8.33 -17.17 -4.51
C LYS A 212 7.10 -16.33 -4.79
N PRO A 213 6.99 -15.71 -5.99
CA PRO A 213 5.76 -15.03 -6.39
C PRO A 213 4.63 -16.02 -6.56
N ALA A 214 3.41 -15.59 -6.24
CA ALA A 214 2.18 -16.15 -6.79
C ALA A 214 1.92 -15.42 -8.10
N SER A 215 1.67 -16.15 -9.19
CA SER A 215 1.29 -15.55 -10.47
C SER A 215 -0.22 -15.33 -10.54
N VAL A 216 -0.64 -14.27 -11.25
CA VAL A 216 -2.04 -13.86 -11.28
C VAL A 216 -2.57 -13.80 -12.71
N GLU A 217 -3.70 -14.46 -12.93
CA GLU A 217 -4.54 -14.34 -14.12
C GLU A 217 -5.81 -13.55 -13.76
N ILE A 218 -6.20 -12.60 -14.59
CA ILE A 218 -7.43 -11.82 -14.44
C ILE A 218 -8.22 -11.83 -15.74
N TYR A 219 -9.54 -11.74 -15.66
CA TYR A 219 -10.34 -11.44 -16.83
C TYR A 219 -10.40 -9.93 -17.04
N HIS A 220 -9.88 -9.45 -18.19
CA HIS A 220 -9.91 -8.04 -18.56
C HIS A 220 -11.09 -7.80 -19.50
N GLY A 221 -12.20 -7.30 -18.95
CA GLY A 221 -13.45 -7.16 -19.68
C GLY A 221 -13.34 -6.23 -20.88
N ALA A 222 -12.60 -5.11 -20.76
CA ALA A 222 -12.39 -4.19 -21.88
C ALA A 222 -11.68 -4.84 -23.08
N HIS A 223 -10.83 -5.84 -22.84
CA HIS A 223 -10.16 -6.63 -23.88
C HIS A 223 -10.91 -7.93 -24.22
N GLY A 224 -11.86 -8.35 -23.38
CA GLY A 224 -12.66 -9.57 -23.56
C GLY A 224 -11.83 -10.86 -23.47
N ARG A 225 -10.78 -10.88 -22.64
CA ARG A 225 -9.88 -12.04 -22.50
C ARG A 225 -9.21 -12.10 -21.12
N PHE A 226 -8.67 -13.26 -20.82
CA PHE A 226 -7.77 -13.42 -19.66
C PHE A 226 -6.40 -12.79 -19.94
N GLU A 227 -5.84 -12.17 -18.91
CA GLU A 227 -4.52 -11.54 -18.95
C GLU A 227 -3.68 -11.95 -17.75
N THR A 228 -2.39 -12.19 -18.00
CA THR A 228 -1.41 -12.68 -17.04
C THR A 228 -0.18 -11.79 -16.94
N ARG A 229 -0.16 -10.67 -17.69
CA ARG A 229 1.00 -9.77 -17.84
C ARG A 229 0.70 -8.32 -17.50
N SER A 230 -0.51 -8.02 -17.03
CA SER A 230 -0.86 -6.67 -16.57
C SER A 230 -0.36 -6.50 -15.13
N PRO A 231 0.39 -5.44 -14.80
CA PRO A 231 0.80 -5.18 -13.42
C PRO A 231 -0.38 -4.68 -12.60
N VAL A 232 -0.46 -5.13 -11.35
CA VAL A 232 -1.20 -4.41 -10.31
C VAL A 232 -0.55 -3.03 -10.17
N ARG A 233 -1.33 -1.98 -10.12
CA ARG A 233 -0.82 -0.60 -9.94
C ARG A 233 -0.81 -0.18 -8.49
N THR A 234 -1.89 -0.49 -7.81
CA THR A 234 -2.07 -0.24 -6.38
C THR A 234 -3.11 -1.22 -5.83
N PHE A 235 -3.08 -1.48 -4.54
CA PHE A 235 -4.01 -2.37 -3.88
C PHE A 235 -4.29 -1.94 -2.43
N VAL A 236 -5.38 -2.44 -1.90
CA VAL A 236 -5.69 -2.40 -0.47
C VAL A 236 -6.08 -3.79 0.01
N SER A 237 -5.93 -4.03 1.31
CA SER A 237 -6.52 -5.20 1.97
C SER A 237 -7.73 -4.77 2.77
N LEU A 238 -8.83 -5.52 2.66
CA LEU A 238 -10.06 -5.28 3.38
C LEU A 238 -10.86 -6.58 3.56
N ASN A 239 -11.86 -6.54 4.42
CA ASN A 239 -12.77 -7.67 4.59
C ASN A 239 -13.93 -7.59 3.59
N VAL A 240 -14.11 -8.64 2.80
CA VAL A 240 -15.26 -8.82 1.91
C VAL A 240 -16.09 -9.97 2.44
N ALA A 241 -17.32 -9.72 2.84
CA ALA A 241 -18.22 -10.72 3.42
C ALA A 241 -17.57 -11.54 4.57
N GLY A 242 -16.80 -10.86 5.43
CA GLY A 242 -16.15 -11.48 6.60
C GLY A 242 -14.84 -12.23 6.29
N GLN A 243 -14.38 -12.23 5.05
CA GLN A 243 -13.12 -12.85 4.65
C GLN A 243 -12.11 -11.78 4.20
N PRO A 244 -10.81 -11.93 4.53
CA PRO A 244 -9.79 -10.98 4.12
C PRO A 244 -9.43 -11.14 2.64
N TYR A 245 -9.53 -10.05 1.90
CA TYR A 245 -9.19 -9.96 0.47
C TYR A 245 -8.13 -8.88 0.21
N LEU A 246 -7.35 -9.10 -0.82
CA LEU A 246 -6.64 -8.06 -1.53
C LEU A 246 -7.55 -7.56 -2.66
N VAL A 247 -7.77 -6.25 -2.74
CA VAL A 247 -8.47 -5.59 -3.83
C VAL A 247 -7.45 -4.81 -4.63
N ALA A 248 -7.18 -5.30 -5.84
CA ALA A 248 -6.14 -4.79 -6.72
C ALA A 248 -6.74 -3.97 -7.87
N ALA A 249 -6.21 -2.79 -8.10
CA ALA A 249 -6.48 -1.99 -9.29
C ALA A 249 -5.36 -2.18 -10.31
N TYR A 250 -5.72 -2.67 -11.48
CA TYR A 250 -4.79 -2.94 -12.57
C TYR A 250 -4.63 -1.75 -13.50
N GLN A 251 -3.54 -1.73 -14.21
CA GLN A 251 -3.35 -0.76 -15.29
C GLN A 251 -4.46 -0.91 -16.33
N CYS A 252 -5.01 0.16 -16.79
CA CYS A 252 -6.21 0.31 -17.61
C CYS A 252 -7.49 0.34 -16.76
N THR A 253 -8.16 -0.77 -16.57
CA THR A 253 -9.56 -0.72 -16.11
C THR A 253 -9.94 -1.69 -15.01
N PRO A 254 -9.36 -2.89 -14.88
CA PRO A 254 -9.89 -3.87 -13.95
C PRO A 254 -9.65 -3.55 -12.48
N LEU A 255 -10.71 -3.67 -11.68
CA LEU A 255 -10.64 -3.82 -10.23
C LEU A 255 -10.90 -5.29 -9.88
N VAL A 256 -10.00 -5.90 -9.12
CA VAL A 256 -9.96 -7.35 -8.95
C VAL A 256 -9.87 -7.71 -7.47
N THR A 257 -10.64 -8.70 -7.04
CA THR A 257 -10.56 -9.26 -5.68
C THR A 257 -9.84 -10.59 -5.69
N ILE A 258 -8.94 -10.80 -4.71
CA ILE A 258 -8.16 -12.03 -4.52
C ILE A 258 -8.19 -12.37 -3.03
N PRO A 259 -8.63 -13.58 -2.61
CA PRO A 259 -8.57 -13.96 -1.19
C PRO A 259 -7.12 -13.94 -0.70
N LEU A 260 -6.85 -13.31 0.45
CA LEU A 260 -5.48 -13.26 1.01
C LEU A 260 -4.94 -14.65 1.33
N ALA A 261 -5.80 -15.58 1.73
CA ALA A 261 -5.43 -16.96 2.04
C ALA A 261 -4.85 -17.73 0.84
N ASP A 262 -5.18 -17.31 -0.38
CA ASP A 262 -4.74 -17.96 -1.61
C ASP A 262 -3.37 -17.45 -2.08
N ILE A 263 -2.90 -16.30 -1.59
CA ILE A 263 -1.61 -15.72 -1.96
C ILE A 263 -0.48 -16.52 -1.27
N LYS A 264 -0.16 -17.68 -1.85
CA LYS A 264 0.88 -18.59 -1.36
C LYS A 264 2.06 -18.63 -2.35
N PRO A 265 3.28 -18.92 -1.88
CA PRO A 265 4.44 -19.07 -2.75
C PRO A 265 4.21 -20.08 -3.89
N GLY A 266 4.41 -19.63 -5.13
CA GLY A 266 4.25 -20.45 -6.34
C GLY A 266 2.81 -20.74 -6.77
N ALA A 267 1.80 -20.18 -6.09
CA ALA A 267 0.40 -20.36 -6.48
C ALA A 267 0.09 -19.70 -7.85
N LYS A 268 -0.84 -20.29 -8.59
CA LYS A 268 -1.45 -19.68 -9.78
C LYS A 268 -2.85 -19.19 -9.40
N LEU A 269 -3.00 -17.89 -9.27
CA LEU A 269 -4.21 -17.24 -8.79
C LEU A 269 -5.12 -16.84 -9.96
N LYS A 270 -6.42 -17.02 -9.79
CA LYS A 270 -7.43 -16.41 -10.65
C LYS A 270 -8.11 -15.30 -9.89
N GLY A 271 -7.81 -14.07 -10.26
CA GLY A 271 -8.45 -12.90 -9.68
C GLY A 271 -9.87 -12.72 -10.23
N LYS A 272 -10.82 -12.39 -9.35
CA LYS A 272 -12.21 -12.09 -9.72
C LYS A 272 -12.32 -10.60 -10.08
N THR A 273 -12.51 -10.31 -11.36
CA THR A 273 -12.73 -8.92 -11.82
C THR A 273 -14.12 -8.47 -11.42
N VAL A 274 -14.20 -7.47 -10.55
CA VAL A 274 -15.46 -6.95 -10.00
C VAL A 274 -15.89 -5.63 -10.60
N ALA A 275 -14.98 -4.89 -11.24
CA ALA A 275 -15.31 -3.69 -11.98
C ALA A 275 -14.34 -3.46 -13.15
N GLU A 276 -14.86 -2.80 -14.19
CA GLU A 276 -14.12 -2.13 -15.25
C GLU A 276 -14.34 -0.61 -15.08
N LEU A 277 -13.26 0.13 -14.85
CA LEU A 277 -13.33 1.54 -14.49
C LEU A 277 -13.36 2.49 -15.70
N GLY A 278 -13.47 1.95 -16.91
CA GLY A 278 -13.45 2.67 -18.18
C GLY A 278 -12.05 2.88 -18.76
N ASN A 279 -11.97 3.17 -20.07
CA ASN A 279 -10.70 3.32 -20.79
C ASN A 279 -9.92 4.59 -20.45
N ARG A 280 -8.64 4.62 -20.85
CA ARG A 280 -7.74 5.79 -20.80
C ARG A 280 -7.57 6.38 -19.39
N ASN A 281 -7.50 5.51 -18.41
CA ASN A 281 -7.21 5.89 -17.03
C ASN A 281 -6.11 4.99 -16.44
N ARG A 282 -5.58 5.42 -15.30
CA ARG A 282 -4.68 4.64 -14.45
C ARG A 282 -5.10 4.83 -13.00
N PRO A 283 -5.31 3.76 -12.25
CA PRO A 283 -5.32 3.87 -10.79
C PRO A 283 -3.93 4.35 -10.36
N LEU A 284 -3.91 5.25 -9.41
CA LEU A 284 -2.70 5.89 -8.91
C LEU A 284 -2.39 5.43 -7.50
N ASP A 285 -3.42 5.42 -6.63
CA ASP A 285 -3.29 5.07 -5.23
C ASP A 285 -4.65 4.69 -4.63
N MET A 286 -4.65 3.97 -3.48
CA MET A 286 -5.87 3.50 -2.83
C MET A 286 -5.75 3.50 -1.30
N ILE A 287 -6.84 3.86 -0.62
CA ILE A 287 -7.01 3.66 0.83
C ILE A 287 -8.36 3.08 1.18
N VAL A 288 -8.45 2.48 2.37
CA VAL A 288 -9.70 2.04 2.99
C VAL A 288 -9.96 2.85 4.25
N TYR A 289 -11.21 3.24 4.48
CA TYR A 289 -11.60 3.95 5.69
C TYR A 289 -13.03 3.59 6.09
N THR A 290 -13.35 3.83 7.37
CA THR A 290 -14.69 3.64 7.91
C THR A 290 -15.32 4.99 8.21
N LYS A 291 -16.57 5.20 7.76
CA LYS A 291 -17.37 6.40 8.09
C LYS A 291 -18.78 5.97 8.45
N ALA A 292 -19.28 6.45 9.59
CA ALA A 292 -20.60 6.08 10.11
C ALA A 292 -20.88 4.56 10.12
N GLY A 293 -19.89 3.77 10.54
CA GLY A 293 -19.98 2.31 10.63
C GLY A 293 -19.96 1.58 9.29
N LYS A 294 -19.75 2.28 8.18
CA LYS A 294 -19.62 1.70 6.84
C LYS A 294 -18.19 1.84 6.33
N GLU A 295 -17.69 0.79 5.69
CA GLU A 295 -16.36 0.77 5.12
C GLU A 295 -16.41 1.17 3.63
N TYR A 296 -15.48 2.03 3.24
CA TYR A 296 -15.33 2.55 1.89
C TYR A 296 -13.89 2.45 1.44
N MET A 297 -13.70 2.36 0.14
CA MET A 297 -12.42 2.44 -0.53
C MET A 297 -12.38 3.70 -1.38
N LEU A 298 -11.29 4.49 -1.28
CA LEU A 298 -10.99 5.58 -2.21
C LEU A 298 -9.92 5.11 -3.18
N ILE A 299 -10.11 5.44 -4.46
CA ILE A 299 -9.15 5.18 -5.53
C ILE A 299 -8.81 6.51 -6.18
N ALA A 300 -7.56 6.94 -6.11
CA ALA A 300 -7.05 8.03 -6.93
C ALA A 300 -6.87 7.53 -8.36
N ASN A 301 -7.37 8.29 -9.33
CA ASN A 301 -7.38 7.87 -10.72
C ASN A 301 -7.01 9.03 -11.65
N SER A 302 -6.13 8.77 -12.61
CA SER A 302 -5.55 9.79 -13.50
C SER A 302 -6.57 10.54 -14.38
N SER A 303 -7.79 10.02 -14.56
CA SER A 303 -8.79 10.58 -15.47
C SER A 303 -10.20 10.62 -14.88
N ARG A 304 -10.39 10.04 -13.68
CA ARG A 304 -11.70 9.93 -13.01
C ARG A 304 -11.77 10.71 -11.70
N GLY A 305 -10.65 11.34 -11.28
CA GLY A 305 -10.54 11.95 -9.95
C GLY A 305 -10.51 10.89 -8.85
N ILE A 306 -11.05 11.23 -7.69
CA ILE A 306 -11.18 10.28 -6.58
C ILE A 306 -12.51 9.54 -6.69
N MET A 307 -12.40 8.23 -6.72
CA MET A 307 -13.52 7.29 -6.83
C MET A 307 -13.77 6.67 -5.47
N LYS A 308 -14.96 6.87 -4.91
CA LYS A 308 -15.40 6.25 -3.66
C LYS A 308 -16.24 5.01 -3.98
N VAL A 309 -15.82 3.88 -3.45
CA VAL A 309 -16.46 2.57 -3.65
C VAL A 309 -16.91 2.02 -2.30
N SER A 310 -18.16 1.55 -2.21
CA SER A 310 -18.63 0.82 -1.02
C SER A 310 -18.07 -0.60 -1.01
N THR A 311 -17.43 -1.02 0.10
CA THR A 311 -16.86 -2.36 0.19
C THR A 311 -17.92 -3.47 0.24
N VAL A 312 -19.15 -3.14 0.67
CA VAL A 312 -20.30 -4.06 0.68
C VAL A 312 -20.63 -4.53 -0.75
N GLU A 313 -20.51 -3.64 -1.73
CA GLU A 313 -20.83 -3.96 -3.13
C GLU A 313 -19.79 -4.91 -3.75
N LEU A 314 -18.53 -4.88 -3.28
CA LEU A 314 -17.48 -5.80 -3.75
C LEU A 314 -17.87 -7.27 -3.51
N GLY A 315 -18.43 -7.58 -2.34
CA GLY A 315 -18.82 -8.94 -1.96
C GLY A 315 -20.00 -9.49 -2.75
N LYS A 316 -20.93 -8.62 -3.13
CA LYS A 316 -22.15 -9.00 -3.85
C LYS A 316 -21.94 -9.22 -5.35
N HIS A 317 -20.89 -8.64 -5.94
CA HIS A 317 -20.70 -8.69 -7.38
C HIS A 317 -20.28 -10.08 -7.85
N PRO A 318 -20.98 -10.69 -8.85
CA PRO A 318 -20.69 -12.05 -9.31
C PRO A 318 -19.34 -12.17 -10.04
N GLY A 319 -18.81 -11.07 -10.52
CA GLY A 319 -17.61 -11.00 -11.37
C GLY A 319 -17.97 -10.69 -12.83
N ILE A 320 -16.97 -10.13 -13.55
CA ILE A 320 -17.08 -9.84 -14.98
C ILE A 320 -16.37 -10.95 -15.73
N THR A 321 -17.11 -11.67 -16.59
CA THR A 321 -16.63 -12.79 -17.41
C THR A 321 -16.91 -12.58 -18.89
N GLU A 322 -17.54 -11.48 -19.26
CA GLU A 322 -17.89 -11.13 -20.64
C GLU A 322 -17.23 -9.82 -21.06
N ARG A 323 -17.06 -9.67 -22.38
CA ARG A 323 -16.48 -8.46 -22.95
C ARG A 323 -17.32 -7.23 -22.64
N VAL A 324 -16.65 -6.17 -22.15
CA VAL A 324 -17.23 -4.86 -21.94
C VAL A 324 -16.92 -3.99 -23.15
N ALA A 325 -17.90 -3.82 -24.03
CA ALA A 325 -17.74 -3.09 -25.28
C ALA A 325 -17.50 -1.58 -25.07
N GLY A 326 -16.83 -0.94 -26.04
CA GLY A 326 -16.64 0.51 -26.07
C GLY A 326 -15.76 1.08 -24.95
N GLY A 327 -15.02 0.22 -24.21
CA GLY A 327 -14.22 0.67 -23.08
C GLY A 327 -15.06 1.27 -21.94
N GLY A 328 -16.30 0.78 -21.82
CA GLY A 328 -17.29 1.26 -20.87
C GLY A 328 -16.95 0.94 -19.41
N LYS A 329 -17.78 1.42 -18.52
CA LYS A 329 -17.78 1.09 -17.11
C LYS A 329 -18.75 -0.06 -16.87
N LYS A 330 -18.34 -1.06 -16.10
CA LYS A 330 -19.20 -2.18 -15.68
C LYS A 330 -18.78 -2.66 -14.29
N GLY A 331 -19.69 -3.26 -13.58
CA GLY A 331 -19.42 -3.88 -12.29
C GLY A 331 -19.74 -2.97 -11.12
N VAL A 332 -18.95 -3.05 -10.06
CA VAL A 332 -19.18 -2.29 -8.82
C VAL A 332 -19.22 -0.79 -9.10
N PRO A 333 -20.30 -0.10 -8.68
CA PRO A 333 -20.44 1.34 -8.89
C PRO A 333 -19.48 2.14 -8.00
N TYR A 334 -19.19 3.35 -8.43
CA TYR A 334 -18.44 4.32 -7.64
C TYR A 334 -19.05 5.72 -7.74
N GLU A 335 -18.82 6.50 -6.72
CA GLU A 335 -19.09 7.93 -6.66
C GLU A 335 -17.78 8.70 -6.93
N THR A 336 -17.82 9.76 -7.74
CA THR A 336 -16.68 10.67 -7.89
C THR A 336 -16.81 11.76 -6.82
N ILE A 337 -15.72 11.99 -6.08
CA ILE A 337 -15.70 13.00 -5.02
C ILE A 337 -15.33 14.35 -5.61
N ASP A 338 -16.30 15.23 -5.66
CA ASP A 338 -16.11 16.60 -6.11
C ASP A 338 -15.16 17.35 -5.15
N GLY A 339 -14.34 18.26 -5.70
CA GLY A 339 -13.35 19.01 -4.94
C GLY A 339 -12.02 18.27 -4.70
N TRP A 340 -11.96 16.94 -4.90
CA TRP A 340 -10.73 16.15 -4.79
C TRP A 340 -10.06 15.94 -6.15
N LYS A 341 -9.99 17.00 -6.97
CA LYS A 341 -9.33 16.97 -8.29
C LYS A 341 -7.80 17.03 -8.13
N GLY A 342 -7.08 16.42 -9.05
CA GLY A 342 -5.62 16.47 -9.11
C GLY A 342 -4.90 15.63 -8.06
N ILE A 343 -5.60 14.87 -7.22
CA ILE A 343 -4.96 14.01 -6.22
C ILE A 343 -4.33 12.80 -6.91
N ILE A 344 -3.04 12.62 -6.68
CA ILE A 344 -2.21 11.59 -7.28
C ILE A 344 -1.75 10.52 -6.29
N GLN A 345 -1.68 10.85 -5.00
CA GLN A 345 -1.40 9.92 -3.91
C GLN A 345 -2.21 10.30 -2.68
N LEU A 346 -2.53 9.32 -1.85
CA LEU A 346 -3.27 9.52 -0.61
C LEU A 346 -2.96 8.41 0.40
N ASP A 347 -2.94 8.77 1.68
CA ASP A 347 -2.92 7.81 2.77
C ASP A 347 -3.81 8.31 3.92
N ARG A 348 -4.15 7.42 4.85
CA ARG A 348 -4.92 7.80 6.03
C ARG A 348 -4.06 8.64 6.98
N ALA A 349 -4.45 9.89 7.20
CA ALA A 349 -3.85 10.69 8.25
C ALA A 349 -4.33 10.24 9.64
N ASP A 350 -5.63 9.97 9.78
CA ASP A 350 -6.29 9.43 10.97
C ASP A 350 -7.66 8.84 10.58
N ASP A 351 -8.54 8.58 11.55
CA ASP A 351 -9.86 8.00 11.31
C ASP A 351 -10.84 8.95 10.58
N ALA A 352 -10.58 10.25 10.60
CA ALA A 352 -11.44 11.27 10.01
C ALA A 352 -10.84 11.94 8.78
N ASN A 353 -9.53 11.81 8.55
CA ASN A 353 -8.80 12.58 7.56
C ASN A 353 -7.86 11.70 6.72
N ALA A 354 -7.69 12.08 5.46
CA ALA A 354 -6.62 11.61 4.58
C ALA A 354 -5.54 12.69 4.42
N LEU A 355 -4.29 12.27 4.27
CA LEU A 355 -3.22 13.08 3.73
C LEU A 355 -3.16 12.81 2.23
N VAL A 356 -3.20 13.87 1.43
CA VAL A 356 -3.23 13.76 -0.03
C VAL A 356 -2.13 14.58 -0.67
N MET A 357 -1.59 14.06 -1.77
CA MET A 357 -0.71 14.81 -2.66
C MET A 357 -1.50 15.23 -3.90
N ARG A 358 -1.60 16.53 -4.09
CA ARG A 358 -2.35 17.14 -5.19
C ARG A 358 -1.40 17.79 -6.20
N GLU A 359 -1.53 17.41 -7.46
CA GLU A 359 -0.92 18.13 -8.57
C GLU A 359 -1.71 19.40 -8.86
N THR A 360 -1.02 20.53 -8.92
CA THR A 360 -1.60 21.83 -9.26
C THR A 360 -1.57 22.06 -10.77
N ASP A 361 -2.36 23.01 -11.27
CA ASP A 361 -2.36 23.39 -12.69
C ASP A 361 -0.99 23.89 -13.18
N ALA A 362 -0.14 24.36 -12.26
CA ALA A 362 1.23 24.78 -12.54
C ALA A 362 2.23 23.60 -12.56
N GLY A 363 1.77 22.36 -12.38
CA GLY A 363 2.59 21.15 -12.38
C GLY A 363 3.48 20.99 -11.13
N SER A 364 3.17 21.70 -10.04
CA SER A 364 3.78 21.53 -8.72
C SER A 364 2.87 20.66 -7.84
N PHE A 365 3.38 20.17 -6.70
CA PHE A 365 2.61 19.32 -5.81
C PHE A 365 2.37 19.99 -4.46
N ASN A 366 1.13 19.92 -3.99
CA ASN A 366 0.76 20.28 -2.63
C ASN A 366 0.51 19.02 -1.80
N LEU A 367 0.88 19.10 -0.51
CA LEU A 367 0.57 18.04 0.47
C LEU A 367 -0.41 18.62 1.48
N GLU A 368 -1.59 18.04 1.59
CA GLU A 368 -2.68 18.60 2.39
C GLU A 368 -3.49 17.52 3.11
N THR A 369 -3.98 17.86 4.29
CA THR A 369 -4.92 17.01 5.05
C THR A 369 -6.34 17.39 4.68
N LEU A 370 -7.12 16.42 4.21
CA LEU A 370 -8.52 16.60 3.84
C LEU A 370 -9.42 15.68 4.67
N PRO A 371 -10.65 16.12 5.04
CA PRO A 371 -11.61 15.26 5.71
C PRO A 371 -12.06 14.14 4.77
N LEU A 372 -12.09 12.88 5.26
CA LEU A 372 -12.58 11.72 4.51
C LEU A 372 -14.06 11.91 4.11
N PRO A 373 -14.42 11.66 2.82
CA PRO A 373 -15.74 11.96 2.27
C PRO A 373 -16.86 11.00 2.73
#